data_6cca842f6b4dc6e8511e8528e1809d88
#
_entry.id   6cca842f6b4dc6e8511e8528e1809d88
#
_cell.length_a   1.000
_cell.length_b   1.000
_cell.length_c   1.000
_cell.angle_alpha   90.00
_cell.angle_beta   90.00
_cell.angle_gamma   90.00
#
_symmetry.space_group_name_H-M   'P 1'
#
loop_
_entity.id
_entity.type
_entity.pdbx_description
1 polymer ?
#
loop_
_entity_poly.entity_id
_entity_poly.type
_entity_poly.pdbx_seq_one_letter_code
_entity_poly.pdbx_strand_id
1 'polypeptide(L)'
;MSESAETEKVPTSIMEISAFDPVARDDPHPRLKALRDTCPVMRDEGVKTWLLSGYEDVRATVNDRTFVRHPKNAEQGSMTRMMVDPEDPEGRRSSILFQDDPDHSRNRLPLVKAFYARIKKMEPEIEAMIDKVIDAAPDSGRFDLMEHIAVPLPIMIIAHILGVDENRLDEFRDWSEGVILSLNPLRSEEDTAYMMASGDKLNAYFEELMQARRTEPRDDLISDMVQAQAAGGDFDDDELRINLQALLVGGNLTTTDLIGNGVWLFLQHPDQLAALKANPGLAGQAVEEVLRYEAPVQATSRIVSEDREVAGCPMKKSQPVFMSLAAANRDPSKFDAPEAFDITVKRSSHVSFGGGAHICIGAPLARIEARRVYEKLFEKYPNMRLPEQEIVWRNLPFFRGIERLDVVV
;
A
#
# COMPACT_ATOMS: atom_id res chain seq x y z
N MET A 1 -8.89 13.16 -39.95
CA MET A 1 -7.90 14.18 -39.57
C MET A 1 -7.05 13.50 -38.48
N SER A 2 -5.81 13.22 -38.79
CA SER A 2 -4.90 12.49 -37.88
C SER A 2 -4.51 13.43 -36.74
N GLU A 3 -5.00 13.14 -35.52
CA GLU A 3 -4.31 13.61 -34.34
C GLU A 3 -2.93 12.98 -34.35
N SER A 4 -1.91 13.81 -34.52
CA SER A 4 -0.52 13.44 -34.32
C SER A 4 -0.40 12.98 -32.88
N ALA A 5 -0.14 11.67 -32.66
CA ALA A 5 0.36 11.18 -31.40
C ALA A 5 1.65 11.97 -31.10
N GLU A 6 1.59 13.00 -30.27
CA GLU A 6 2.77 13.57 -29.65
C GLU A 6 3.47 12.42 -28.97
N THR A 7 4.66 12.10 -29.43
CA THR A 7 5.53 11.11 -28.78
C THR A 7 5.76 11.60 -27.36
N GLU A 8 5.18 10.92 -26.41
CA GLU A 8 5.22 11.31 -25.00
C GLU A 8 6.68 11.43 -24.55
N LYS A 9 7.00 12.54 -23.90
CA LYS A 9 8.35 12.84 -23.45
C LYS A 9 8.79 11.76 -22.44
N VAL A 10 9.90 11.10 -22.73
CA VAL A 10 10.51 10.15 -21.78
C VAL A 10 10.88 10.90 -20.51
N PRO A 11 10.40 10.48 -19.34
CA PRO A 11 10.74 11.10 -18.06
C PRO A 11 12.25 11.06 -17.80
N THR A 12 12.78 12.14 -17.26
CA THR A 12 14.19 12.28 -16.86
C THR A 12 14.36 12.35 -15.35
N SER A 13 13.26 12.45 -14.62
CA SER A 13 13.22 12.47 -13.15
C SER A 13 12.12 11.55 -12.61
N ILE A 14 12.41 10.96 -11.45
CA ILE A 14 11.44 10.21 -10.65
C ILE A 14 10.23 11.08 -10.27
N MET A 15 10.45 12.39 -10.14
CA MET A 15 9.37 13.34 -9.81
C MET A 15 8.35 13.47 -10.94
N GLU A 16 8.77 13.33 -12.21
CA GLU A 16 7.90 13.40 -13.39
C GLU A 16 6.94 12.19 -13.53
N ILE A 17 7.18 11.11 -12.76
CA ILE A 17 6.32 9.93 -12.70
C ILE A 17 5.60 9.78 -11.35
N SER A 18 5.72 10.76 -10.47
CA SER A 18 5.07 10.78 -9.16
C SER A 18 3.80 11.64 -9.18
N ALA A 19 2.93 11.48 -8.19
CA ALA A 19 1.72 12.29 -8.05
C ALA A 19 1.98 13.79 -7.81
N PHE A 20 3.22 14.22 -7.62
CA PHE A 20 3.56 15.66 -7.56
C PHE A 20 3.54 16.32 -8.92
N ASP A 21 3.74 15.58 -10.01
CA ASP A 21 3.50 16.08 -11.36
C ASP A 21 2.01 15.92 -11.70
N PRO A 22 1.28 16.99 -12.03
CA PRO A 22 -0.15 16.91 -12.29
C PRO A 22 -0.52 15.94 -13.43
N VAL A 23 0.30 15.85 -14.49
CA VAL A 23 0.05 14.94 -15.62
C VAL A 23 0.21 13.49 -15.19
N ALA A 24 1.28 13.18 -14.43
CA ALA A 24 1.48 11.84 -13.91
C ALA A 24 0.48 11.48 -12.80
N ARG A 25 -0.03 12.47 -12.07
CA ARG A 25 -1.12 12.25 -11.09
C ARG A 25 -2.42 11.86 -11.79
N ASP A 26 -2.75 12.50 -12.90
CA ASP A 26 -3.96 12.17 -13.67
C ASP A 26 -3.81 10.79 -14.34
N ASP A 27 -2.73 10.56 -15.09
CA ASP A 27 -2.40 9.26 -15.68
C ASP A 27 -0.87 9.04 -15.77
N PRO A 28 -0.27 8.23 -14.90
CA PRO A 28 1.16 7.95 -14.93
C PRO A 28 1.58 6.96 -16.03
N HIS A 29 0.63 6.17 -16.54
CA HIS A 29 0.92 4.99 -17.35
C HIS A 29 1.60 5.29 -18.69
N PRO A 30 1.22 6.32 -19.46
CA PRO A 30 1.93 6.67 -20.68
C PRO A 30 3.41 6.99 -20.43
N ARG A 31 3.71 7.78 -19.39
CA ARG A 31 5.09 8.12 -19.02
C ARG A 31 5.88 6.92 -18.51
N LEU A 32 5.24 6.07 -17.69
CA LEU A 32 5.85 4.82 -17.21
C LEU A 32 6.16 3.87 -18.39
N LYS A 33 5.26 3.82 -19.39
CA LYS A 33 5.49 3.07 -20.62
C LYS A 33 6.66 3.63 -21.41
N ALA A 34 6.71 4.93 -21.67
CA ALA A 34 7.78 5.58 -22.39
C ALA A 34 9.14 5.35 -21.72
N LEU A 35 9.19 5.45 -20.39
CA LEU A 35 10.38 5.16 -19.59
C LEU A 35 10.82 3.70 -19.76
N ARG A 36 9.94 2.74 -19.53
CA ARG A 36 10.25 1.31 -19.63
C ARG A 36 10.74 0.92 -21.02
N ASP A 37 10.10 1.43 -22.07
CA ASP A 37 10.39 1.06 -23.46
C ASP A 37 11.69 1.72 -23.98
N THR A 38 12.14 2.83 -23.38
CA THR A 38 13.28 3.62 -23.86
C THR A 38 14.49 3.54 -22.94
N CYS A 39 14.26 3.65 -21.62
CA CYS A 39 15.32 3.73 -20.61
C CYS A 39 14.90 2.98 -19.33
N PRO A 40 14.80 1.62 -19.37
CA PRO A 40 14.27 0.84 -18.24
C PRO A 40 15.10 0.96 -16.97
N VAL A 41 16.34 1.42 -17.08
CA VAL A 41 17.23 1.72 -15.96
C VAL A 41 17.73 3.14 -16.11
N MET A 42 17.38 4.01 -15.20
CA MET A 42 17.72 5.44 -15.22
C MET A 42 18.35 5.87 -13.89
N ARG A 43 19.37 6.71 -13.97
CA ARG A 43 19.90 7.44 -12.81
C ARG A 43 19.31 8.86 -12.79
N ASP A 44 18.51 9.17 -11.80
CA ASP A 44 18.07 10.54 -11.54
C ASP A 44 19.09 11.24 -10.62
N GLU A 45 19.91 12.12 -11.21
CA GLU A 45 20.94 12.84 -10.46
C GLU A 45 20.36 13.93 -9.56
N GLY A 46 19.16 14.44 -9.84
CA GLY A 46 18.49 15.46 -9.03
C GLY A 46 18.12 14.95 -7.63
N VAL A 47 17.68 13.71 -7.54
CA VAL A 47 17.33 13.02 -6.29
C VAL A 47 18.32 11.91 -5.91
N LYS A 48 19.42 11.77 -6.67
CA LYS A 48 20.49 10.78 -6.49
C LYS A 48 19.97 9.35 -6.31
N THR A 49 19.07 8.93 -7.19
CA THR A 49 18.40 7.64 -7.07
C THR A 49 18.33 6.93 -8.42
N TRP A 50 18.64 5.65 -8.46
CA TRP A 50 18.37 4.79 -9.62
C TRP A 50 16.90 4.48 -9.72
N LEU A 51 16.38 4.33 -10.93
CA LEU A 51 15.02 3.89 -11.22
C LEU A 51 15.06 2.64 -12.10
N LEU A 52 14.34 1.60 -11.69
CA LEU A 52 14.07 0.39 -12.47
C LEU A 52 12.60 0.33 -12.85
N SER A 53 12.28 0.02 -14.10
CA SER A 53 10.92 -0.04 -14.63
C SER A 53 10.56 -1.35 -15.34
N GLY A 54 11.55 -2.16 -15.75
CA GLY A 54 11.34 -3.48 -16.33
C GLY A 54 10.98 -4.54 -15.30
N TYR A 55 10.07 -5.46 -15.63
CA TYR A 55 9.55 -6.46 -14.70
C TYR A 55 10.63 -7.35 -14.09
N GLU A 56 11.51 -7.95 -14.89
CA GLU A 56 12.50 -8.90 -14.36
C GLU A 56 13.52 -8.22 -13.44
N ASP A 57 13.94 -6.99 -13.77
CA ASP A 57 14.89 -6.22 -12.95
C ASP A 57 14.26 -5.80 -11.63
N VAL A 58 13.00 -5.33 -11.66
CA VAL A 58 12.22 -4.99 -10.47
C VAL A 58 12.05 -6.23 -9.59
N ARG A 59 11.60 -7.34 -10.19
CA ARG A 59 11.38 -8.60 -9.48
C ARG A 59 12.66 -9.16 -8.87
N ALA A 60 13.76 -9.14 -9.62
CA ALA A 60 15.05 -9.57 -9.12
C ALA A 60 15.50 -8.73 -7.93
N THR A 61 15.44 -7.40 -8.05
CA THR A 61 15.91 -6.48 -7.01
C THR A 61 15.06 -6.54 -5.72
N VAL A 62 13.73 -6.64 -5.81
CA VAL A 62 12.88 -6.74 -4.59
C VAL A 62 13.09 -8.04 -3.83
N ASN A 63 13.52 -9.11 -4.51
CA ASN A 63 13.78 -10.42 -3.91
C ASN A 63 15.24 -10.63 -3.46
N ASP A 64 16.15 -9.76 -3.85
CA ASP A 64 17.57 -9.90 -3.51
C ASP A 64 17.82 -9.39 -2.07
N ARG A 65 18.18 -10.30 -1.18
CA ARG A 65 18.47 -10.01 0.24
C ARG A 65 19.78 -9.26 0.49
N THR A 66 20.60 -9.09 -0.55
CA THR A 66 21.85 -8.33 -0.44
C THR A 66 21.63 -6.81 -0.56
N PHE A 67 20.45 -6.37 -1.00
CA PHE A 67 20.04 -4.97 -0.88
C PHE A 67 19.53 -4.70 0.54
N VAL A 68 19.85 -3.52 1.05
CA VAL A 68 19.36 -3.04 2.34
C VAL A 68 18.25 -2.02 2.16
N ARG A 69 17.52 -1.73 3.24
CA ARG A 69 16.36 -0.86 3.16
C ARG A 69 16.44 0.37 4.07
N HIS A 70 17.23 0.29 5.15
CA HIS A 70 17.26 1.36 6.13
C HIS A 70 17.82 2.66 5.55
N PRO A 71 17.07 3.79 5.58
CA PRO A 71 17.45 5.06 4.95
C PRO A 71 18.82 5.60 5.37
N LYS A 72 19.31 5.26 6.58
CA LYS A 72 20.65 5.64 7.04
C LYS A 72 21.78 5.13 6.16
N ASN A 73 21.55 4.06 5.40
CA ASN A 73 22.52 3.46 4.51
C ASN A 73 22.59 4.17 3.14
N ALA A 74 21.63 5.06 2.85
CA ALA A 74 21.57 5.77 1.59
C ALA A 74 22.63 6.89 1.51
N GLU A 75 23.11 7.16 0.29
CA GLU A 75 24.08 8.23 0.03
C GLU A 75 23.55 9.60 0.45
N GLN A 76 24.44 10.48 0.88
CA GLN A 76 24.11 11.82 1.34
C GLN A 76 23.47 12.67 0.22
N GLY A 77 22.39 13.36 0.57
CA GLY A 77 21.65 14.21 -0.36
C GLY A 77 20.72 13.43 -1.32
N SER A 78 20.57 12.11 -1.17
CA SER A 78 19.53 11.36 -1.87
C SER A 78 18.17 11.56 -1.21
N MET A 79 17.10 11.42 -2.00
CA MET A 79 15.71 11.47 -1.50
C MET A 79 15.48 10.45 -0.37
N THR A 80 16.01 9.24 -0.50
CA THR A 80 15.90 8.21 0.53
C THR A 80 16.59 8.62 1.83
N ARG A 81 17.74 9.30 1.77
CA ARG A 81 18.44 9.77 2.97
C ARG A 81 17.66 10.81 3.75
N MET A 82 16.82 11.60 3.08
CA MET A 82 15.95 12.61 3.72
C MET A 82 14.88 12.01 4.63
N MET A 83 14.60 10.69 4.50
CA MET A 83 13.65 9.97 5.34
C MET A 83 14.23 9.59 6.72
N VAL A 84 15.50 9.82 6.96
CA VAL A 84 16.11 9.57 8.29
C VAL A 84 15.60 10.58 9.30
N ASP A 85 15.08 10.08 10.41
CA ASP A 85 14.68 10.92 11.52
C ASP A 85 15.92 11.63 12.12
N PRO A 86 15.96 12.98 12.17
CA PRO A 86 17.08 13.71 12.75
C PRO A 86 17.27 13.40 14.25
N GLU A 87 16.21 13.02 14.97
CA GLU A 87 16.27 12.67 16.39
C GLU A 87 16.68 11.20 16.62
N ASP A 88 16.60 10.37 15.57
CA ASP A 88 17.06 8.98 15.59
C ASP A 88 17.91 8.66 14.35
N PRO A 89 19.10 9.28 14.20
CA PRO A 89 19.94 9.13 13.00
C PRO A 89 20.47 7.71 12.81
N GLU A 90 20.51 6.90 13.88
CA GLU A 90 20.89 5.51 13.82
C GLU A 90 19.71 4.57 13.49
N GLY A 91 18.49 5.09 13.54
CA GLY A 91 17.28 4.36 13.19
C GLY A 91 16.96 3.21 14.17
N ARG A 92 17.25 3.40 15.44
CA ARG A 92 16.96 2.40 16.49
C ARG A 92 15.48 2.19 16.70
N ARG A 93 14.67 3.23 16.39
CA ARG A 93 13.21 3.24 16.47
C ARG A 93 12.54 3.06 15.10
N SER A 94 13.14 2.25 14.22
CA SER A 94 12.58 1.96 12.92
C SER A 94 11.64 0.76 12.96
N SER A 95 10.54 0.84 12.19
CA SER A 95 9.63 -0.29 12.01
C SER A 95 10.22 -1.34 11.05
N ILE A 96 9.59 -2.53 11.01
CA ILE A 96 9.92 -3.60 10.04
C ILE A 96 9.91 -3.15 8.58
N LEU A 97 9.30 -2.00 8.26
CA LEU A 97 9.32 -1.42 6.90
C LEU A 97 10.71 -0.95 6.49
N PHE A 98 11.53 -0.50 7.45
CA PHE A 98 12.84 0.11 7.21
C PHE A 98 13.98 -0.63 7.89
N GLN A 99 13.71 -1.68 8.68
CA GLN A 99 14.76 -2.47 9.31
C GLN A 99 15.46 -3.37 8.27
N ASP A 100 16.73 -3.65 8.52
CA ASP A 100 17.53 -4.67 7.85
C ASP A 100 17.84 -5.83 8.81
N ASP A 101 18.24 -7.00 8.26
CA ASP A 101 18.65 -8.13 9.10
C ASP A 101 19.90 -7.79 9.93
N PRO A 102 20.01 -8.31 11.18
CA PRO A 102 19.15 -9.32 11.81
C PRO A 102 17.87 -8.76 12.46
N ASP A 103 17.77 -7.47 12.74
CA ASP A 103 16.65 -6.85 13.46
C ASP A 103 15.33 -7.02 12.74
N HIS A 104 15.32 -6.89 11.40
CA HIS A 104 14.13 -7.13 10.61
C HIS A 104 13.53 -8.52 10.83
N SER A 105 14.32 -9.58 10.71
CA SER A 105 13.84 -10.96 10.91
C SER A 105 13.39 -11.20 12.35
N ARG A 106 14.11 -10.66 13.32
CA ARG A 106 13.81 -10.77 14.76
C ARG A 106 12.43 -10.20 15.09
N ASN A 107 12.12 -9.01 14.58
CA ASN A 107 10.85 -8.34 14.82
C ASN A 107 9.72 -8.87 13.91
N ARG A 108 10.02 -9.16 12.65
CA ARG A 108 8.99 -9.53 11.66
C ARG A 108 8.44 -10.93 11.86
N LEU A 109 9.26 -11.92 12.18
CA LEU A 109 8.82 -13.32 12.22
C LEU A 109 7.70 -13.58 13.24
N PRO A 110 7.81 -13.13 14.52
CA PRO A 110 6.71 -13.30 15.47
C PRO A 110 5.45 -12.55 15.06
N LEU A 111 5.60 -11.33 14.54
CA LEU A 111 4.47 -10.50 14.08
C LEU A 111 3.72 -11.15 12.91
N VAL A 112 4.42 -11.63 11.88
CA VAL A 112 3.82 -12.35 10.74
C VAL A 112 3.05 -13.56 11.22
N LYS A 113 3.64 -14.36 12.12
CA LYS A 113 3.01 -15.57 12.64
C LYS A 113 1.71 -15.27 13.38
N ALA A 114 1.72 -14.28 14.28
CA ALA A 114 0.53 -13.87 15.03
C ALA A 114 -0.53 -13.27 14.11
N PHE A 115 -0.15 -12.34 13.24
CA PHE A 115 -1.04 -11.64 12.34
C PHE A 115 -1.77 -12.60 11.36
N TYR A 116 -1.04 -13.54 10.74
CA TYR A 116 -1.65 -14.50 9.82
C TYR A 116 -2.58 -15.48 10.54
N ALA A 117 -2.24 -15.90 11.76
CA ALA A 117 -3.12 -16.73 12.57
C ALA A 117 -4.42 -16.00 12.89
N ARG A 118 -4.34 -14.70 13.22
CA ARG A 118 -5.51 -13.85 13.48
C ARG A 118 -6.37 -13.67 12.24
N ILE A 119 -5.81 -13.27 11.10
CA ILE A 119 -6.57 -13.12 9.85
C ILE A 119 -7.34 -14.40 9.53
N LYS A 120 -6.66 -15.56 9.59
CA LYS A 120 -7.30 -16.85 9.29
C LYS A 120 -8.46 -17.17 10.24
N LYS A 121 -8.28 -16.86 11.55
CA LYS A 121 -9.32 -17.10 12.56
C LYS A 121 -10.52 -16.18 12.39
N MET A 122 -10.25 -14.91 12.08
CA MET A 122 -11.24 -13.84 12.04
C MET A 122 -11.85 -13.63 10.65
N GLU A 123 -11.48 -14.40 9.62
CA GLU A 123 -11.99 -14.21 8.26
C GLU A 123 -13.53 -14.14 8.20
N PRO A 124 -14.33 -15.01 8.88
CA PRO A 124 -15.77 -14.88 8.88
C PRO A 124 -16.30 -13.59 9.54
N GLU A 125 -15.62 -13.11 10.59
CA GLU A 125 -15.97 -11.87 11.26
C GLU A 125 -15.64 -10.65 10.40
N ILE A 126 -14.48 -10.68 9.71
CA ILE A 126 -14.07 -9.67 8.76
C ILE A 126 -15.10 -9.55 7.62
N GLU A 127 -15.51 -10.67 7.04
CA GLU A 127 -16.53 -10.68 5.99
C GLU A 127 -17.87 -10.13 6.50
N ALA A 128 -18.28 -10.47 7.71
CA ALA A 128 -19.51 -9.94 8.31
C ALA A 128 -19.42 -8.42 8.59
N MET A 129 -18.25 -7.91 8.96
CA MET A 129 -18.02 -6.46 9.12
C MET A 129 -18.13 -5.74 7.77
N ILE A 130 -17.57 -6.30 6.70
CA ILE A 130 -17.67 -5.77 5.35
C ILE A 130 -19.14 -5.70 4.91
N ASP A 131 -19.86 -6.79 5.09
CA ASP A 131 -21.30 -6.87 4.76
C ASP A 131 -22.08 -5.78 5.51
N LYS A 132 -21.84 -5.62 6.81
CA LYS A 132 -22.51 -4.60 7.63
C LYS A 132 -22.24 -3.17 7.14
N VAL A 133 -21.00 -2.85 6.75
CA VAL A 133 -20.67 -1.52 6.21
C VAL A 133 -21.36 -1.28 4.87
N ILE A 134 -21.35 -2.27 3.99
CA ILE A 134 -22.02 -2.16 2.68
C ILE A 134 -23.54 -2.07 2.87
N ASP A 135 -24.13 -2.87 3.77
CA ASP A 135 -25.57 -2.84 4.03
C ASP A 135 -26.04 -1.50 4.65
N ALA A 136 -25.17 -0.82 5.39
CA ALA A 136 -25.43 0.51 5.95
C ALA A 136 -25.31 1.67 4.94
N ALA A 137 -24.67 1.44 3.79
CA ALA A 137 -24.54 2.45 2.74
C ALA A 137 -25.91 2.77 2.09
N PRO A 138 -26.12 3.99 1.54
CA PRO A 138 -27.40 4.44 1.00
C PRO A 138 -28.00 3.47 -0.03
N ASP A 139 -29.31 3.17 0.09
CA ASP A 139 -29.99 2.21 -0.79
C ASP A 139 -30.41 2.78 -2.14
N SER A 140 -30.31 4.09 -2.34
CA SER A 140 -30.69 4.78 -3.57
C SER A 140 -30.03 6.14 -3.72
N GLY A 141 -29.96 6.62 -4.95
CA GLY A 141 -29.48 7.95 -5.26
C GLY A 141 -27.97 7.99 -5.56
N ARG A 142 -27.35 9.11 -5.21
CA ARG A 142 -25.92 9.37 -5.42
C ARG A 142 -25.23 9.48 -4.07
N PHE A 143 -24.13 8.79 -3.89
CA PHE A 143 -23.29 8.90 -2.69
C PHE A 143 -21.81 8.72 -3.02
N ASP A 144 -20.93 9.18 -2.13
CA ASP A 144 -19.49 8.97 -2.23
C ASP A 144 -19.10 7.59 -1.69
N LEU A 145 -18.63 6.71 -2.55
CA LEU A 145 -18.18 5.36 -2.21
C LEU A 145 -17.00 5.39 -1.22
N MET A 146 -16.11 6.37 -1.39
CA MET A 146 -14.92 6.46 -0.53
C MET A 146 -15.33 6.76 0.91
N GLU A 147 -16.20 7.74 1.13
CA GLU A 147 -16.68 8.16 2.45
C GLU A 147 -17.46 7.04 3.15
N HIS A 148 -18.36 6.37 2.43
CA HIS A 148 -19.30 5.44 3.04
C HIS A 148 -18.76 4.01 3.19
N ILE A 149 -17.80 3.60 2.35
CA ILE A 149 -17.35 2.21 2.30
C ILE A 149 -15.82 2.11 2.35
N ALA A 150 -15.10 2.69 1.38
CA ALA A 150 -13.70 2.38 1.19
C ALA A 150 -12.78 2.90 2.31
N VAL A 151 -13.05 4.10 2.85
CA VAL A 151 -12.26 4.70 3.94
C VAL A 151 -12.54 4.06 5.30
N PRO A 152 -13.80 3.89 5.75
CA PRO A 152 -14.08 3.36 7.09
C PRO A 152 -13.71 1.89 7.25
N LEU A 153 -13.79 1.10 6.18
CA LEU A 153 -13.70 -0.35 6.26
C LEU A 153 -12.33 -0.85 6.74
N PRO A 154 -11.18 -0.51 6.13
CA PRO A 154 -9.88 -1.03 6.55
C PRO A 154 -9.51 -0.60 7.97
N ILE A 155 -9.88 0.63 8.38
CA ILE A 155 -9.64 1.13 9.76
C ILE A 155 -10.42 0.30 10.77
N MET A 156 -11.68 0.02 10.51
CA MET A 156 -12.51 -0.80 11.40
C MET A 156 -11.95 -2.22 11.55
N ILE A 157 -11.52 -2.82 10.45
CA ILE A 157 -10.99 -4.18 10.44
C ILE A 157 -9.65 -4.26 11.18
N ILE A 158 -8.70 -3.35 10.90
CA ILE A 158 -7.42 -3.37 11.60
C ILE A 158 -7.57 -3.05 13.09
N ALA A 159 -8.46 -2.13 13.45
CA ALA A 159 -8.80 -1.84 14.85
C ALA A 159 -9.33 -3.08 15.57
N HIS A 160 -10.23 -3.83 14.93
CA HIS A 160 -10.78 -5.07 15.46
C HIS A 160 -9.69 -6.14 15.65
N ILE A 161 -8.81 -6.33 14.67
CA ILE A 161 -7.66 -7.27 14.74
C ILE A 161 -6.72 -6.90 15.89
N LEU A 162 -6.44 -5.60 16.06
CA LEU A 162 -5.55 -5.10 17.13
C LEU A 162 -6.20 -5.21 18.52
N GLY A 163 -7.52 -5.23 18.61
CA GLY A 163 -8.26 -5.24 19.87
C GLY A 163 -8.53 -3.85 20.44
N VAL A 164 -8.72 -2.86 19.57
CA VAL A 164 -9.16 -1.51 19.92
C VAL A 164 -10.58 -1.56 20.52
N ASP A 165 -10.79 -0.87 21.63
CA ASP A 165 -12.10 -0.81 22.27
C ASP A 165 -13.10 -0.02 21.42
N GLU A 166 -14.34 -0.55 21.27
CA GLU A 166 -15.37 0.05 20.40
C GLU A 166 -15.66 1.52 20.71
N ASN A 167 -15.61 1.91 21.98
CA ASN A 167 -15.84 3.29 22.43
C ASN A 167 -14.68 4.24 22.11
N ARG A 168 -13.55 3.74 21.57
CA ARG A 168 -12.38 4.51 21.20
C ARG A 168 -12.15 4.54 19.67
N LEU A 169 -13.05 3.92 18.89
CA LEU A 169 -12.88 3.80 17.41
C LEU A 169 -12.80 5.16 16.72
N ASP A 170 -13.59 6.15 17.13
CA ASP A 170 -13.56 7.48 16.50
C ASP A 170 -12.24 8.19 16.76
N GLU A 171 -11.73 8.11 18.00
CA GLU A 171 -10.41 8.67 18.34
C GLU A 171 -9.29 7.93 17.61
N PHE A 172 -9.35 6.60 17.57
CA PHE A 172 -8.39 5.76 16.87
C PHE A 172 -8.35 6.08 15.37
N ARG A 173 -9.51 6.33 14.76
CA ARG A 173 -9.62 6.76 13.37
C ARG A 173 -8.95 8.12 13.16
N ASP A 174 -9.26 9.13 13.98
CA ASP A 174 -8.65 10.47 13.91
C ASP A 174 -7.11 10.38 13.98
N TRP A 175 -6.59 9.62 14.95
CA TRP A 175 -5.13 9.44 15.08
C TRP A 175 -4.52 8.67 13.90
N SER A 176 -5.24 7.69 13.35
CA SER A 176 -4.81 6.93 12.17
C SER A 176 -4.69 7.82 10.94
N GLU A 177 -5.66 8.71 10.72
CA GLU A 177 -5.64 9.70 9.65
C GLU A 177 -4.44 10.65 9.79
N GLY A 178 -4.12 11.07 11.02
CA GLY A 178 -2.95 11.90 11.28
C GLY A 178 -1.63 11.20 10.94
N VAL A 179 -1.42 9.97 11.40
CA VAL A 179 -0.13 9.27 11.15
C VAL A 179 0.08 8.88 9.69
N ILE A 180 -0.98 8.73 8.87
CA ILE A 180 -0.89 8.51 7.43
C ILE A 180 -0.16 9.66 6.72
N LEU A 181 -0.23 10.88 7.26
CA LEU A 181 0.51 12.03 6.72
C LEU A 181 2.04 11.81 6.73
N SER A 182 2.54 10.86 7.52
CA SER A 182 3.96 10.45 7.48
C SER A 182 4.41 9.94 6.10
N LEU A 183 3.49 9.47 5.28
CA LEU A 183 3.75 9.02 3.91
C LEU A 183 3.95 10.18 2.92
N ASN A 184 3.58 11.41 3.29
CA ASN A 184 3.80 12.60 2.47
C ASN A 184 5.08 13.33 2.89
N PRO A 185 6.19 13.27 2.13
CA PRO A 185 7.43 13.97 2.47
C PRO A 185 7.34 15.50 2.28
N LEU A 186 6.31 16.00 1.58
CA LEU A 186 6.08 17.43 1.32
C LEU A 186 4.86 17.97 2.09
N ARG A 187 4.54 17.38 3.23
CA ARG A 187 3.45 17.84 4.11
C ARG A 187 3.75 19.24 4.67
N SER A 188 2.69 19.98 4.96
CA SER A 188 2.78 21.30 5.58
C SER A 188 3.29 21.23 7.04
N GLU A 189 3.62 22.39 7.63
CA GLU A 189 3.94 22.46 9.07
C GLU A 189 2.72 22.09 9.93
N GLU A 190 1.51 22.46 9.51
CA GLU A 190 0.26 22.11 10.18
C GLU A 190 0.01 20.59 10.14
N ASP A 191 0.16 19.97 8.97
CA ASP A 191 0.07 18.51 8.81
C ASP A 191 1.14 17.79 9.64
N THR A 192 2.34 18.37 9.73
CA THR A 192 3.42 17.82 10.55
C THR A 192 3.06 17.85 12.03
N ALA A 193 2.52 18.97 12.52
CA ALA A 193 2.08 19.11 13.91
C ALA A 193 0.93 18.13 14.23
N TYR A 194 -0.05 18.00 13.33
CA TYR A 194 -1.16 17.07 13.49
C TYR A 194 -0.68 15.60 13.48
N MET A 195 0.22 15.26 12.55
CA MET A 195 0.84 13.94 12.48
C MET A 195 1.57 13.57 13.77
N MET A 196 2.40 14.48 14.31
CA MET A 196 3.13 14.24 15.56
C MET A 196 2.19 14.07 16.74
N ALA A 197 1.20 14.96 16.90
CA ALA A 197 0.21 14.86 17.98
C ALA A 197 -0.61 13.56 17.89
N SER A 198 -0.95 13.12 16.69
CA SER A 198 -1.66 11.86 16.46
C SER A 198 -0.78 10.65 16.78
N GLY A 199 0.49 10.71 16.40
CA GLY A 199 1.48 9.68 16.73
C GLY A 199 1.66 9.52 18.24
N ASP A 200 1.76 10.62 18.98
CA ASP A 200 1.88 10.60 20.45
C ASP A 200 0.65 9.97 21.11
N LYS A 201 -0.55 10.32 20.65
CA LYS A 201 -1.81 9.73 21.16
C LYS A 201 -1.90 8.23 20.87
N LEU A 202 -1.55 7.80 19.67
CA LEU A 202 -1.49 6.38 19.30
C LEU A 202 -0.45 5.62 20.14
N ASN A 203 0.73 6.21 20.34
CA ASN A 203 1.76 5.63 21.19
C ASN A 203 1.25 5.40 22.61
N ALA A 204 0.65 6.42 23.21
CA ALA A 204 0.09 6.33 24.55
C ALA A 204 -1.03 5.26 24.64
N TYR A 205 -1.89 5.21 23.63
CA TYR A 205 -2.98 4.22 23.60
C TYR A 205 -2.47 2.79 23.40
N PHE A 206 -1.52 2.56 22.54
CA PHE A 206 -0.91 1.23 22.39
C PHE A 206 -0.18 0.80 23.67
N GLU A 207 0.52 1.71 24.35
CA GLU A 207 1.12 1.41 25.65
C GLU A 207 0.06 1.00 26.69
N GLU A 208 -1.04 1.75 26.79
CA GLU A 208 -2.18 1.40 27.64
C GLU A 208 -2.73 0.01 27.31
N LEU A 209 -2.96 -0.30 26.04
CA LEU A 209 -3.46 -1.61 25.62
C LEU A 209 -2.47 -2.73 25.93
N MET A 210 -1.18 -2.55 25.65
CA MET A 210 -0.15 -3.54 25.93
C MET A 210 -0.08 -3.85 27.43
N GLN A 211 -0.12 -2.84 28.30
CA GLN A 211 -0.13 -3.04 29.76
C GLN A 211 -1.40 -3.76 30.21
N ALA A 212 -2.57 -3.37 29.70
CA ALA A 212 -3.83 -4.05 30.03
C ALA A 212 -3.80 -5.53 29.62
N ARG A 213 -3.27 -5.85 28.41
CA ARG A 213 -3.22 -7.23 27.88
C ARG A 213 -2.19 -8.12 28.60
N ARG A 214 -1.22 -7.56 29.34
CA ARG A 214 -0.32 -8.32 30.21
C ARG A 214 -1.06 -8.92 31.41
N THR A 215 -2.06 -8.22 31.92
CA THR A 215 -2.82 -8.64 33.10
C THR A 215 -4.13 -9.32 32.74
N GLU A 216 -4.77 -8.86 31.65
CA GLU A 216 -6.05 -9.36 31.17
C GLU A 216 -5.98 -9.59 29.65
N PRO A 217 -5.44 -10.75 29.21
CA PRO A 217 -5.38 -11.08 27.79
C PRO A 217 -6.76 -11.18 27.16
N ARG A 218 -6.89 -10.69 25.91
CA ARG A 218 -8.10 -10.82 25.09
C ARG A 218 -7.80 -11.58 23.81
N ASP A 219 -8.83 -11.83 23.01
CA ASP A 219 -8.70 -12.48 21.71
C ASP A 219 -8.33 -11.46 20.62
N ASP A 220 -7.12 -10.85 20.73
CA ASP A 220 -6.61 -9.81 19.84
C ASP A 220 -5.10 -9.97 19.56
N LEU A 221 -4.61 -9.25 18.53
CA LEU A 221 -3.21 -9.32 18.11
C LEU A 221 -2.25 -8.78 19.19
N ILE A 222 -2.66 -7.75 19.92
CA ILE A 222 -1.83 -7.16 20.97
C ILE A 222 -1.59 -8.19 22.08
N SER A 223 -2.62 -8.94 22.48
CA SER A 223 -2.49 -10.04 23.45
C SER A 223 -1.55 -11.12 22.96
N ASP A 224 -1.64 -11.54 21.69
CA ASP A 224 -0.75 -12.54 21.11
C ASP A 224 0.71 -12.09 21.16
N MET A 225 0.96 -10.82 20.82
CA MET A 225 2.32 -10.26 20.79
C MET A 225 2.90 -10.09 22.21
N VAL A 226 2.13 -9.58 23.15
CA VAL A 226 2.54 -9.44 24.56
C VAL A 226 2.84 -10.81 25.20
N GLN A 227 2.03 -11.83 24.89
CA GLN A 227 2.28 -13.20 25.33
C GLN A 227 3.52 -13.80 24.66
N ALA A 228 3.74 -13.55 23.37
CA ALA A 228 4.95 -13.98 22.67
C ALA A 228 6.21 -13.36 23.29
N GLN A 229 6.15 -12.08 23.68
CA GLN A 229 7.23 -11.39 24.40
C GLN A 229 7.49 -12.06 25.78
N ALA A 230 6.45 -12.32 26.57
CA ALA A 230 6.54 -12.97 27.86
C ALA A 230 7.08 -14.42 27.76
N ALA A 231 6.87 -15.10 26.64
CA ALA A 231 7.40 -16.43 26.34
C ALA A 231 8.87 -16.42 25.87
N GLY A 232 9.54 -15.28 25.91
CA GLY A 232 10.97 -15.14 25.55
C GLY A 232 11.18 -14.60 24.11
N GLY A 233 10.19 -13.93 23.54
CA GLY A 233 10.35 -13.20 22.28
C GLY A 233 11.41 -12.09 22.43
N ASP A 234 12.33 -12.02 21.47
CA ASP A 234 13.44 -11.07 21.49
C ASP A 234 13.03 -9.77 20.76
N PHE A 235 12.09 -9.04 21.35
CA PHE A 235 11.67 -7.69 20.96
C PHE A 235 11.11 -6.95 22.18
N ASP A 236 11.38 -5.65 22.25
CA ASP A 236 10.93 -4.82 23.36
C ASP A 236 9.58 -4.12 23.09
N ASP A 237 9.13 -3.32 24.06
CA ASP A 237 7.84 -2.62 24.00
C ASP A 237 7.83 -1.52 22.93
N ASP A 238 8.95 -0.81 22.78
CA ASP A 238 9.09 0.23 21.77
C ASP A 238 9.03 -0.36 20.36
N GLU A 239 9.75 -1.48 20.15
CA GLU A 239 9.71 -2.20 18.87
C GLU A 239 8.32 -2.74 18.56
N LEU A 240 7.61 -3.30 19.55
CA LEU A 240 6.25 -3.77 19.37
C LEU A 240 5.33 -2.62 19.01
N ARG A 241 5.35 -1.52 19.75
CA ARG A 241 4.52 -0.34 19.53
C ARG A 241 4.71 0.28 18.15
N ILE A 242 5.98 0.46 17.72
CA ILE A 242 6.31 0.99 16.39
C ILE A 242 5.78 0.06 15.28
N ASN A 243 5.85 -1.24 15.48
CA ASN A 243 5.36 -2.20 14.51
C ASN A 243 3.82 -2.29 14.47
N LEU A 244 3.13 -2.06 15.58
CA LEU A 244 1.67 -1.92 15.60
C LEU A 244 1.23 -0.67 14.82
N GLN A 245 1.93 0.46 14.98
CA GLN A 245 1.68 1.65 14.15
C GLN A 245 1.95 1.38 12.66
N ALA A 246 3.03 0.67 12.34
CA ALA A 246 3.36 0.33 10.95
C ALA A 246 2.29 -0.56 10.31
N LEU A 247 1.68 -1.49 11.07
CA LEU A 247 0.55 -2.28 10.59
C LEU A 247 -0.68 -1.40 10.30
N LEU A 248 -0.96 -0.45 11.18
CA LEU A 248 -2.08 0.49 11.01
C LEU A 248 -1.91 1.34 9.76
N VAL A 249 -0.76 2.02 9.62
CA VAL A 249 -0.47 2.89 8.47
C VAL A 249 -0.45 2.08 7.16
N GLY A 250 0.18 0.90 7.17
CA GLY A 250 0.30 0.06 5.98
C GLY A 250 -1.01 -0.58 5.55
N GLY A 251 -1.93 -0.87 6.49
CA GLY A 251 -3.18 -1.57 6.21
C GLY A 251 -4.35 -0.65 5.83
N ASN A 252 -4.31 0.61 6.21
CA ASN A 252 -5.43 1.53 6.02
C ASN A 252 -5.49 2.09 4.59
N LEU A 253 -4.62 3.04 4.26
CA LEU A 253 -4.67 3.79 2.99
C LEU A 253 -4.63 2.90 1.75
N THR A 254 -3.75 1.91 1.75
CA THR A 254 -3.52 1.06 0.59
C THR A 254 -4.72 0.16 0.26
N THR A 255 -5.44 -0.32 1.28
CA THR A 255 -6.65 -1.12 1.08
C THR A 255 -7.83 -0.24 0.70
N THR A 256 -7.95 0.96 1.28
CA THR A 256 -8.89 2.00 0.83
C THR A 256 -8.74 2.27 -0.67
N ASP A 257 -7.50 2.50 -1.12
CA ASP A 257 -7.21 2.79 -2.52
C ASP A 257 -7.45 1.55 -3.42
N LEU A 258 -7.15 0.33 -2.94
CA LEU A 258 -7.46 -0.91 -3.67
C LEU A 258 -8.97 -1.07 -3.91
N ILE A 259 -9.78 -0.79 -2.90
CA ILE A 259 -11.25 -0.86 -3.00
C ILE A 259 -11.75 0.19 -3.98
N GLY A 260 -11.36 1.45 -3.80
CA GLY A 260 -11.80 2.57 -4.63
C GLY A 260 -11.40 2.42 -6.10
N ASN A 261 -10.11 2.13 -6.36
CA ASN A 261 -9.58 1.91 -7.71
C ASN A 261 -10.28 0.74 -8.40
N GLY A 262 -10.54 -0.37 -7.67
CA GLY A 262 -11.20 -1.53 -8.25
C GLY A 262 -12.65 -1.25 -8.62
N VAL A 263 -13.43 -0.58 -7.75
CA VAL A 263 -14.81 -0.21 -8.08
C VAL A 263 -14.84 0.75 -9.26
N TRP A 264 -13.97 1.76 -9.30
CA TRP A 264 -13.83 2.67 -10.42
C TRP A 264 -13.53 1.92 -11.72
N LEU A 265 -12.55 0.99 -11.72
CA LEU A 265 -12.21 0.18 -12.89
C LEU A 265 -13.40 -0.64 -13.39
N PHE A 266 -14.13 -1.30 -12.50
CA PHE A 266 -15.33 -2.05 -12.90
C PHE A 266 -16.40 -1.17 -13.54
N LEU A 267 -16.59 0.04 -13.04
CA LEU A 267 -17.57 0.98 -13.60
C LEU A 267 -17.09 1.60 -14.92
N GLN A 268 -15.79 1.63 -15.19
CA GLN A 268 -15.21 2.02 -16.48
C GLN A 268 -15.20 0.87 -17.51
N HIS A 269 -15.25 -0.40 -17.04
CA HIS A 269 -15.20 -1.59 -17.88
C HIS A 269 -16.44 -2.47 -17.65
N PRO A 270 -17.59 -2.06 -18.20
CA PRO A 270 -18.87 -2.73 -17.94
C PRO A 270 -18.93 -4.20 -18.41
N ASP A 271 -18.11 -4.59 -19.38
CA ASP A 271 -17.93 -5.97 -19.81
C ASP A 271 -17.25 -6.84 -18.72
N GLN A 272 -16.25 -6.29 -18.03
CA GLN A 272 -15.58 -6.96 -16.92
C GLN A 272 -16.48 -7.05 -15.68
N LEU A 273 -17.26 -6.00 -15.42
CA LEU A 273 -18.27 -6.04 -14.37
C LEU A 273 -19.37 -7.09 -14.68
N ALA A 274 -19.80 -7.19 -15.94
CA ALA A 274 -20.74 -8.23 -16.36
C ALA A 274 -20.16 -9.65 -16.18
N ALA A 275 -18.90 -9.85 -16.51
CA ALA A 275 -18.19 -11.12 -16.29
C ALA A 275 -18.12 -11.49 -14.80
N LEU A 276 -17.80 -10.52 -13.90
CA LEU A 276 -17.80 -10.74 -12.46
C LEU A 276 -19.18 -11.12 -11.94
N LYS A 277 -20.23 -10.40 -12.36
CA LYS A 277 -21.61 -10.70 -11.97
C LYS A 277 -22.09 -12.07 -12.45
N ALA A 278 -21.70 -12.46 -13.66
CA ALA A 278 -22.04 -13.78 -14.21
C ALA A 278 -21.30 -14.92 -13.50
N ASN A 279 -20.10 -14.65 -12.97
CA ASN A 279 -19.30 -15.62 -12.24
C ASN A 279 -18.60 -14.96 -11.04
N PRO A 280 -19.26 -14.87 -9.87
CA PRO A 280 -18.66 -14.31 -8.65
C PRO A 280 -17.37 -15.02 -8.21
N GLY A 281 -17.13 -16.26 -8.61
CA GLY A 281 -15.86 -16.96 -8.37
C GLY A 281 -14.63 -16.29 -8.98
N LEU A 282 -14.81 -15.32 -9.87
CA LEU A 282 -13.73 -14.48 -10.41
C LEU A 282 -13.26 -13.39 -9.44
N ALA A 283 -13.95 -13.13 -8.34
CA ALA A 283 -13.65 -12.00 -7.46
C ALA A 283 -12.20 -12.02 -6.93
N GLY A 284 -11.68 -13.19 -6.54
CA GLY A 284 -10.28 -13.31 -6.13
C GLY A 284 -9.29 -12.98 -7.26
N GLN A 285 -9.58 -13.42 -8.50
CA GLN A 285 -8.78 -13.11 -9.67
C GLN A 285 -8.91 -11.64 -10.08
N ALA A 286 -10.08 -11.05 -9.88
CA ALA A 286 -10.33 -9.63 -10.10
C ALA A 286 -9.48 -8.75 -9.18
N VAL A 287 -9.31 -9.12 -7.91
CA VAL A 287 -8.40 -8.41 -6.98
C VAL A 287 -6.96 -8.42 -7.51
N GLU A 288 -6.46 -9.57 -7.99
CA GLU A 288 -5.10 -9.63 -8.55
C GLU A 288 -4.96 -8.76 -9.81
N GLU A 289 -6.02 -8.69 -10.65
CA GLU A 289 -5.99 -7.85 -11.83
C GLU A 289 -6.07 -6.35 -11.50
N VAL A 290 -6.88 -5.95 -10.53
CA VAL A 290 -6.89 -4.56 -10.02
C VAL A 290 -5.50 -4.19 -9.49
N LEU A 291 -4.90 -5.05 -8.66
CA LEU A 291 -3.54 -4.85 -8.13
C LEU A 291 -2.49 -4.73 -9.24
N ARG A 292 -2.61 -5.50 -10.30
CA ARG A 292 -1.71 -5.40 -11.45
C ARG A 292 -1.93 -4.10 -12.22
N TYR A 293 -3.18 -3.80 -12.54
CA TYR A 293 -3.53 -2.75 -13.49
C TYR A 293 -3.45 -1.35 -12.87
N GLU A 294 -3.94 -1.19 -11.62
CA GLU A 294 -3.98 0.10 -10.92
C GLU A 294 -3.58 -0.08 -9.44
N ALA A 295 -2.33 -0.48 -9.22
CA ALA A 295 -1.82 -0.73 -7.88
C ALA A 295 -1.88 0.51 -6.99
N PRO A 296 -2.35 0.40 -5.73
CA PRO A 296 -2.29 1.51 -4.77
C PRO A 296 -0.87 2.00 -4.50
N VAL A 297 0.10 1.09 -4.41
CA VAL A 297 1.52 1.40 -4.22
C VAL A 297 2.23 1.33 -5.57
N GLN A 298 2.69 2.48 -6.06
CA GLN A 298 3.28 2.61 -7.39
C GLN A 298 4.75 2.22 -7.43
N ALA A 299 5.44 2.27 -6.28
CA ALA A 299 6.87 2.01 -6.24
C ALA A 299 7.36 1.57 -4.85
N THR A 300 8.55 0.99 -4.82
CA THR A 300 9.29 0.65 -3.60
C THR A 300 10.77 0.94 -3.77
N SER A 301 11.54 0.93 -2.70
CA SER A 301 12.97 1.26 -2.75
C SER A 301 13.85 0.20 -2.10
N ARG A 302 15.11 0.17 -2.50
CA ARG A 302 16.21 -0.55 -1.86
C ARG A 302 17.45 0.34 -1.90
N ILE A 303 18.49 -0.08 -1.20
CA ILE A 303 19.79 0.61 -1.19
C ILE A 303 20.86 -0.45 -1.49
N VAL A 304 21.78 -0.13 -2.37
CA VAL A 304 22.90 -0.99 -2.74
C VAL A 304 23.85 -1.15 -1.55
N SER A 305 24.04 -2.38 -1.05
CA SER A 305 24.91 -2.66 0.09
C SER A 305 26.39 -2.74 -0.24
N GLU A 306 26.73 -3.05 -1.50
CA GLU A 306 28.09 -3.17 -2.05
C GLU A 306 28.08 -2.87 -3.55
N ASP A 307 29.20 -2.45 -4.11
CA ASP A 307 29.33 -2.16 -5.55
C ASP A 307 28.91 -3.38 -6.36
N ARG A 308 28.02 -3.19 -7.32
CA ARG A 308 27.50 -4.25 -8.18
C ARG A 308 26.99 -3.75 -9.52
N GLU A 309 26.74 -4.67 -10.42
CA GLU A 309 26.00 -4.42 -11.64
C GLU A 309 24.52 -4.83 -11.45
N VAL A 310 23.60 -3.94 -11.83
CA VAL A 310 22.15 -4.20 -11.85
C VAL A 310 21.63 -3.81 -13.21
N ALA A 311 20.99 -4.74 -13.92
CA ALA A 311 20.46 -4.51 -15.27
C ALA A 311 21.47 -3.87 -16.24
N GLY A 312 22.73 -4.29 -16.18
CA GLY A 312 23.81 -3.78 -17.01
C GLY A 312 24.41 -2.42 -16.57
N CYS A 313 23.92 -1.84 -15.46
CA CYS A 313 24.40 -0.56 -14.95
C CYS A 313 25.26 -0.75 -13.69
N PRO A 314 26.44 -0.12 -13.60
CA PRO A 314 27.30 -0.20 -12.43
C PRO A 314 26.76 0.69 -11.30
N MET A 315 26.17 0.08 -10.30
CA MET A 315 25.66 0.76 -9.10
C MET A 315 26.67 0.67 -7.97
N LYS A 316 26.84 1.77 -7.24
CA LYS A 316 27.76 1.88 -6.12
C LYS A 316 27.05 1.68 -4.79
N LYS A 317 27.82 1.20 -3.80
CA LYS A 317 27.36 1.12 -2.40
C LYS A 317 26.70 2.41 -1.98
N SER A 318 25.64 2.30 -1.18
CA SER A 318 24.80 3.37 -0.65
C SER A 318 23.90 4.06 -1.68
N GLN A 319 23.96 3.74 -2.97
CA GLN A 319 23.04 4.32 -3.94
C GLN A 319 21.63 3.75 -3.77
N PRO A 320 20.60 4.59 -3.64
CA PRO A 320 19.22 4.13 -3.62
C PRO A 320 18.78 3.64 -5.00
N VAL A 321 17.97 2.59 -4.99
CA VAL A 321 17.33 2.02 -6.18
C VAL A 321 15.81 2.06 -5.95
N PHE A 322 15.13 2.82 -6.77
CA PHE A 322 13.69 2.95 -6.79
C PHE A 322 13.12 2.01 -7.86
N MET A 323 12.15 1.21 -7.52
CA MET A 323 11.56 0.22 -8.42
C MET A 323 10.12 0.61 -8.68
N SER A 324 9.77 0.94 -9.93
CA SER A 324 8.40 1.21 -10.33
C SER A 324 7.63 -0.11 -10.44
N LEU A 325 6.80 -0.39 -9.43
CA LEU A 325 5.91 -1.55 -9.41
C LEU A 325 4.82 -1.40 -10.49
N ALA A 326 4.32 -0.18 -10.69
CA ALA A 326 3.31 0.13 -11.69
C ALA A 326 3.82 -0.11 -13.12
N ALA A 327 5.04 0.35 -13.45
CA ALA A 327 5.64 0.08 -14.75
C ALA A 327 5.88 -1.41 -14.98
N ALA A 328 6.42 -2.11 -13.98
CA ALA A 328 6.68 -3.54 -14.04
C ALA A 328 5.40 -4.37 -14.22
N ASN A 329 4.31 -3.98 -13.58
CA ASN A 329 3.03 -4.66 -13.69
C ASN A 329 2.34 -4.50 -15.06
N ARG A 330 2.82 -3.59 -15.89
CA ARG A 330 2.36 -3.40 -17.27
C ARG A 330 3.46 -3.68 -18.31
N ASP A 331 4.45 -4.49 -17.93
CA ASP A 331 5.54 -4.88 -18.83
C ASP A 331 5.06 -5.95 -19.83
N PRO A 332 5.10 -5.67 -21.16
CA PRO A 332 4.69 -6.62 -22.19
C PRO A 332 5.62 -7.84 -22.30
N SER A 333 6.82 -7.80 -21.73
CA SER A 333 7.69 -8.98 -21.65
C SER A 333 7.14 -10.04 -20.67
N LYS A 334 6.26 -9.63 -19.76
CA LYS A 334 5.67 -10.48 -18.73
C LYS A 334 4.17 -10.71 -18.90
N PHE A 335 3.44 -9.70 -19.32
CA PHE A 335 1.98 -9.73 -19.38
C PHE A 335 1.51 -9.52 -20.81
N ASP A 336 0.77 -10.49 -21.34
CA ASP A 336 0.08 -10.32 -22.62
C ASP A 336 -0.99 -9.23 -22.51
N ALA A 337 -1.08 -8.33 -23.52
CA ALA A 337 -1.99 -7.19 -23.50
C ALA A 337 -1.97 -6.42 -22.16
N PRO A 338 -0.81 -5.88 -21.73
CA PRO A 338 -0.63 -5.31 -20.39
C PRO A 338 -1.50 -4.08 -20.11
N GLU A 339 -1.94 -3.40 -21.17
CA GLU A 339 -2.83 -2.23 -21.11
C GLU A 339 -4.32 -2.59 -21.09
N ALA A 340 -4.67 -3.87 -21.12
CA ALA A 340 -6.05 -4.32 -20.96
C ALA A 340 -6.33 -4.67 -19.50
N PHE A 341 -7.46 -4.20 -18.98
CA PHE A 341 -8.04 -4.67 -17.72
C PHE A 341 -8.92 -5.88 -18.01
N ASP A 342 -8.48 -7.08 -17.61
CA ASP A 342 -9.15 -8.34 -17.92
C ASP A 342 -9.10 -9.31 -16.74
N ILE A 343 -10.21 -9.42 -16.02
CA ILE A 343 -10.35 -10.29 -14.85
C ILE A 343 -10.49 -11.79 -15.22
N THR A 344 -10.60 -12.13 -16.48
CA THR A 344 -10.73 -13.53 -16.93
C THR A 344 -9.38 -14.21 -17.14
N VAL A 345 -8.30 -13.42 -17.22
CA VAL A 345 -6.93 -13.92 -17.36
C VAL A 345 -6.24 -13.97 -16.00
N LYS A 346 -5.66 -15.12 -15.65
CA LYS A 346 -4.92 -15.28 -14.40
C LYS A 346 -3.57 -14.55 -14.44
N ARG A 347 -3.45 -13.44 -13.71
CA ARG A 347 -2.27 -12.56 -13.68
C ARG A 347 -1.69 -12.37 -12.27
N SER A 348 -1.60 -13.46 -11.50
CA SER A 348 -1.14 -13.44 -10.09
C SER A 348 0.36 -13.20 -9.89
N SER A 349 1.14 -12.95 -10.96
CA SER A 349 2.59 -12.70 -10.88
C SER A 349 2.95 -11.21 -10.79
N HIS A 350 1.98 -10.32 -10.55
CA HIS A 350 2.26 -8.90 -10.32
C HIS A 350 3.15 -8.67 -9.09
N VAL A 351 3.83 -7.54 -9.05
CA VAL A 351 4.76 -7.17 -7.97
C VAL A 351 4.22 -6.12 -6.99
N SER A 352 2.90 -5.88 -6.99
CA SER A 352 2.25 -4.81 -6.18
C SER A 352 2.44 -4.96 -4.68
N PHE A 353 2.66 -6.17 -4.19
CA PHE A 353 3.01 -6.44 -2.80
C PHE A 353 4.52 -6.46 -2.53
N GLY A 354 5.34 -6.01 -3.48
CA GLY A 354 6.80 -6.10 -3.39
C GLY A 354 7.31 -7.54 -3.48
N GLY A 355 8.35 -7.86 -2.72
CA GLY A 355 8.96 -9.19 -2.72
C GLY A 355 10.03 -9.37 -1.65
N GLY A 356 10.55 -10.60 -1.58
CA GLY A 356 11.64 -10.97 -0.68
C GLY A 356 11.30 -10.84 0.80
N ALA A 357 12.29 -10.42 1.59
CA ALA A 357 12.13 -10.26 3.03
C ALA A 357 11.04 -9.24 3.41
N HIS A 358 10.85 -8.22 2.58
CA HIS A 358 9.87 -7.14 2.81
C HIS A 358 8.58 -7.32 2.01
N ILE A 359 8.21 -8.52 1.60
CA ILE A 359 6.89 -8.76 1.01
C ILE A 359 5.78 -8.28 1.96
N CYS A 360 4.72 -7.69 1.40
CA CYS A 360 3.64 -7.12 2.21
C CYS A 360 3.04 -8.14 3.18
N ILE A 361 3.07 -7.80 4.47
CA ILE A 361 2.48 -8.63 5.54
C ILE A 361 0.93 -8.59 5.47
N GLY A 362 0.36 -7.47 5.02
CA GLY A 362 -1.09 -7.29 4.89
C GLY A 362 -1.71 -7.92 3.65
N ALA A 363 -0.91 -8.51 2.74
CA ALA A 363 -1.40 -9.02 1.47
C ALA A 363 -2.58 -10.03 1.59
N PRO A 364 -2.61 -10.96 2.56
CA PRO A 364 -3.77 -11.84 2.74
C PRO A 364 -5.03 -11.08 3.16
N LEU A 365 -4.89 -10.11 4.07
CA LEU A 365 -6.02 -9.31 4.56
C LEU A 365 -6.61 -8.42 3.45
N ALA A 366 -5.76 -7.67 2.73
CA ALA A 366 -6.19 -6.82 1.63
C ALA A 366 -6.95 -7.60 0.53
N ARG A 367 -6.54 -8.86 0.28
CA ARG A 367 -7.25 -9.75 -0.67
C ARG A 367 -8.62 -10.17 -0.16
N ILE A 368 -8.76 -10.49 1.12
CA ILE A 368 -10.05 -10.83 1.73
C ILE A 368 -10.98 -9.62 1.64
N GLU A 369 -10.51 -8.45 2.06
CA GLU A 369 -11.29 -7.23 2.07
C GLU A 369 -11.78 -6.85 0.67
N ALA A 370 -10.86 -6.69 -0.29
CA ALA A 370 -11.23 -6.28 -1.65
C ALA A 370 -12.14 -7.32 -2.34
N ARG A 371 -11.84 -8.62 -2.21
CA ARG A 371 -12.66 -9.70 -2.74
C ARG A 371 -14.10 -9.60 -2.23
N ARG A 372 -14.26 -9.53 -0.90
CA ARG A 372 -15.60 -9.49 -0.29
C ARG A 372 -16.36 -8.22 -0.65
N VAL A 373 -15.67 -7.07 -0.71
CA VAL A 373 -16.27 -5.81 -1.15
C VAL A 373 -16.80 -5.94 -2.57
N TYR A 374 -16.02 -6.43 -3.53
CA TYR A 374 -16.47 -6.53 -4.92
C TYR A 374 -17.66 -7.50 -5.06
N GLU A 375 -17.64 -8.63 -4.35
CA GLU A 375 -18.76 -9.58 -4.33
C GLU A 375 -20.04 -8.92 -3.80
N LYS A 376 -20.00 -8.41 -2.58
CA LYS A 376 -21.17 -7.88 -1.86
C LYS A 376 -21.70 -6.58 -2.44
N LEU A 377 -20.78 -5.68 -2.86
CA LEU A 377 -21.17 -4.37 -3.41
C LEU A 377 -21.99 -4.50 -4.69
N PHE A 378 -21.50 -5.30 -5.64
CA PHE A 378 -22.18 -5.48 -6.93
C PHE A 378 -23.38 -6.44 -6.85
N GLU A 379 -23.50 -7.25 -5.78
CA GLU A 379 -24.73 -7.96 -5.43
C GLU A 379 -25.81 -6.98 -4.94
N LYS A 380 -25.45 -6.10 -3.96
CA LYS A 380 -26.39 -5.09 -3.40
C LYS A 380 -26.81 -4.08 -4.45
N TYR A 381 -25.88 -3.62 -5.30
CA TYR A 381 -26.13 -2.57 -6.29
C TYR A 381 -25.91 -3.05 -7.73
N PRO A 382 -26.79 -3.91 -8.25
CA PRO A 382 -26.62 -4.51 -9.57
C PRO A 382 -26.63 -3.49 -10.74
N ASN A 383 -27.19 -2.30 -10.51
CA ASN A 383 -27.30 -1.21 -11.51
C ASN A 383 -26.36 -0.04 -11.18
N MET A 384 -25.41 -0.22 -10.28
CA MET A 384 -24.43 0.82 -9.94
C MET A 384 -23.74 1.34 -11.19
N ARG A 385 -23.62 2.64 -11.28
CA ARG A 385 -22.98 3.32 -12.42
C ARG A 385 -22.18 4.52 -11.96
N LEU A 386 -21.19 4.89 -12.76
CA LEU A 386 -20.41 6.10 -12.57
C LEU A 386 -21.17 7.28 -13.17
N PRO A 387 -21.55 8.32 -12.41
CA PRO A 387 -22.06 9.57 -12.96
C PRO A 387 -20.93 10.34 -13.65
N GLU A 388 -21.28 11.31 -14.47
CA GLU A 388 -20.29 12.26 -14.99
C GLU A 388 -19.65 13.02 -13.82
N GLN A 389 -18.34 12.88 -13.69
CA GLN A 389 -17.53 13.50 -12.66
C GLN A 389 -16.05 13.55 -13.09
N GLU A 390 -15.32 14.51 -12.58
CA GLU A 390 -13.86 14.52 -12.60
C GLU A 390 -13.34 13.61 -11.49
N ILE A 391 -12.38 12.76 -11.80
CA ILE A 391 -11.71 11.91 -10.79
C ILE A 391 -10.54 12.67 -10.22
N VAL A 392 -10.58 12.94 -8.93
CA VAL A 392 -9.49 13.58 -8.19
C VAL A 392 -8.61 12.50 -7.58
N TRP A 393 -7.40 12.37 -8.13
CA TRP A 393 -6.39 11.47 -7.61
C TRP A 393 -5.63 12.10 -6.46
N ARG A 394 -5.32 11.31 -5.45
CA ARG A 394 -4.60 11.72 -4.26
C ARG A 394 -3.22 12.32 -4.60
N ASN A 395 -2.92 13.46 -4.02
CA ASN A 395 -1.60 14.10 -4.16
C ASN A 395 -0.61 13.52 -3.14
N LEU A 396 -0.34 12.22 -3.24
CA LEU A 396 0.62 11.51 -2.39
C LEU A 396 1.61 10.77 -3.29
N PRO A 397 2.92 11.10 -3.25
CA PRO A 397 3.89 10.51 -4.16
C PRO A 397 3.93 8.99 -4.01
N PHE A 398 4.00 8.31 -5.14
CA PHE A 398 4.11 6.84 -5.23
C PHE A 398 2.95 6.05 -4.63
N PHE A 399 1.84 6.73 -4.28
CA PHE A 399 0.55 6.14 -3.96
C PHE A 399 -0.49 6.61 -4.97
N ARG A 400 -1.41 5.71 -5.31
CA ARG A 400 -2.45 6.00 -6.28
C ARG A 400 -3.81 5.55 -5.75
N GLY A 401 -4.62 6.52 -5.44
CA GLY A 401 -5.96 6.32 -4.92
C GLY A 401 -6.85 7.51 -5.25
N ILE A 402 -8.13 7.25 -5.32
CA ILE A 402 -9.17 8.24 -5.60
C ILE A 402 -9.57 8.91 -4.28
N GLU A 403 -9.64 10.25 -4.25
CA GLU A 403 -10.06 10.97 -3.05
C GLU A 403 -11.57 10.92 -2.84
N ARG A 404 -12.34 10.98 -3.94
CA ARG A 404 -13.80 10.94 -3.94
C ARG A 404 -14.29 10.17 -5.16
N LEU A 405 -15.22 9.25 -4.95
CA LEU A 405 -15.85 8.47 -6.00
C LEU A 405 -17.37 8.47 -5.83
N ASP A 406 -18.03 9.38 -6.50
CA ASP A 406 -19.49 9.39 -6.51
C ASP A 406 -20.02 8.22 -7.37
N VAL A 407 -20.99 7.51 -6.84
CA VAL A 407 -21.69 6.44 -7.54
C VAL A 407 -23.21 6.70 -7.52
N VAL A 408 -23.92 6.17 -8.49
CA VAL A 408 -25.40 6.19 -8.54
C VAL A 408 -25.89 4.75 -8.50
N VAL A 409 -26.82 4.49 -7.59
CA VAL A 409 -27.42 3.18 -7.34
C VAL A 409 -28.93 3.20 -7.50
#